data_39d536a11847733059742183031f0d5b
#
_entry.id   39d536a11847733059742183031f0d5b
#
_cell.length_a   1.000
_cell.length_b   1.000
_cell.length_c   1.000
_cell.angle_alpha   90.00
_cell.angle_beta   90.00
_cell.angle_gamma   90.00
#
_symmetry.space_group_name_H-M   'P 1'
#
loop_
_entity.id
_entity.type
_entity.pdbx_description
1 polymer ?
#
loop_
_entity_poly.entity_id
_entity_poly.type
_entity_poly.pdbx_seq_one_letter_code
_entity_poly.pdbx_strand_id
1 'polypeptide(L)'
;MRKTNSFQRLHVIHFLLFCLYFCPSRTSAQAIEAGYGRGKILKFDQWLINDGLKQQNAQSFWVGYVYQTHTDEGCSYAADYNFPTFTFGLLIADFNDVRLRYNPKGTRPIDYESRCGTSYILYAAIRRAFFRAQSGWSVDYLFGNGIGYNTHIYNRFNNVDNIMLGSRLSVYFDVALTLSYRYKQYEFFVGPEFRHLSNGGTVRPNKGINKAGIGTGIRYNMKPDLPVPLKGTHLPYNEKKIYFNLAYASGIRASQGEWLYDANNYIWNNNNVGNIKYGKDGYRTCFYHQISTDLMYRYVRRYASGIGLDALYEPYNLDVETQKKGERPEQVQWSFGLAAKHEVYFRRLSMQMAIGYYLSRPFNDYSNTTEEYPFYERIGLRYNLPFLRNYISVGYSIYAHLTKAYGTELVISFNLPITNSL
;
A
#
# COMPACT_ATOMS: atom_id res chain seq x y z
N MET A 1 -29.33 -3.97 0.31
CA MET A 1 -28.28 -3.20 -0.40
C MET A 1 -27.40 -2.51 0.63
N ARG A 2 -26.17 -2.98 0.85
CA ARG A 2 -25.20 -2.31 1.73
C ARG A 2 -24.77 -1.00 1.07
N LYS A 3 -24.95 0.13 1.74
CA LYS A 3 -24.31 1.39 1.32
C LYS A 3 -22.80 1.13 1.26
N THR A 4 -22.24 1.08 0.06
CA THR A 4 -20.79 1.09 -0.13
C THR A 4 -20.26 2.35 0.55
N ASN A 5 -19.36 2.17 1.54
CA ASN A 5 -18.78 3.28 2.27
C ASN A 5 -18.17 4.27 1.27
N SER A 6 -18.48 5.56 1.44
CA SER A 6 -17.97 6.66 0.59
C SER A 6 -16.43 6.62 0.47
N PHE A 7 -15.76 6.08 1.44
CA PHE A 7 -14.31 5.91 1.50
C PHE A 7 -13.77 4.81 0.57
N GLN A 8 -14.53 3.73 0.34
CA GLN A 8 -14.14 2.70 -0.65
C GLN A 8 -14.19 3.27 -2.08
N ARG A 9 -15.11 4.23 -2.33
CA ARG A 9 -15.15 4.95 -3.61
C ARG A 9 -13.92 5.84 -3.80
N LEU A 10 -13.36 6.35 -2.72
CA LEU A 10 -12.20 7.24 -2.75
C LEU A 10 -10.93 6.51 -3.23
N HIS A 11 -10.69 5.27 -2.81
CA HIS A 11 -9.57 4.45 -3.31
C HIS A 11 -9.69 4.17 -4.82
N VAL A 12 -10.91 3.93 -5.31
CA VAL A 12 -11.16 3.75 -6.76
C VAL A 12 -10.83 5.03 -7.54
N ILE A 13 -11.24 6.19 -7.03
CA ILE A 13 -10.96 7.48 -7.67
C ILE A 13 -9.45 7.76 -7.71
N HIS A 14 -8.70 7.47 -6.65
CA HIS A 14 -7.25 7.69 -6.60
C HIS A 14 -6.50 6.76 -7.55
N PHE A 15 -6.91 5.50 -7.63
CA PHE A 15 -6.34 4.57 -8.59
C PHE A 15 -6.64 4.99 -10.03
N LEU A 16 -7.86 5.44 -10.33
CA LEU A 16 -8.21 5.96 -11.65
C LEU A 16 -7.40 7.22 -12.01
N LEU A 17 -7.20 8.14 -11.05
CA LEU A 17 -6.34 9.31 -11.25
C LEU A 17 -4.88 8.91 -11.50
N PHE A 18 -4.37 7.92 -10.76
CA PHE A 18 -3.05 7.34 -11.00
C PHE A 18 -2.94 6.74 -12.41
N CYS A 19 -3.92 5.93 -12.82
CA CYS A 19 -3.95 5.34 -14.17
C CYS A 19 -4.05 6.39 -15.27
N LEU A 20 -4.91 7.41 -15.11
CA LEU A 20 -5.07 8.49 -16.09
C LEU A 20 -3.81 9.33 -16.25
N TYR A 21 -3.04 9.51 -15.19
CA TYR A 21 -1.78 10.26 -15.25
C TYR A 21 -0.69 9.55 -16.06
N PHE A 22 -0.63 8.23 -15.99
CA PHE A 22 0.32 7.40 -16.74
C PHE A 22 -0.19 7.05 -18.15
N CYS A 23 -1.45 7.39 -18.48
CA CYS A 23 -1.97 7.17 -19.83
C CYS A 23 -1.43 8.28 -20.75
N PRO A 24 -0.42 8.03 -21.60
CA PRO A 24 0.13 9.04 -22.50
C PRO A 24 -0.88 9.33 -23.62
N SER A 25 -1.22 10.59 -23.79
CA SER A 25 -2.24 11.07 -24.73
C SER A 25 -1.94 10.82 -26.23
N ARG A 26 -0.81 10.20 -26.60
CA ARG A 26 -0.37 9.99 -28.00
C ARG A 26 0.35 8.68 -28.29
N THR A 27 0.39 7.70 -27.40
CA THR A 27 1.16 6.47 -27.63
C THR A 27 0.28 5.24 -27.70
N SER A 28 0.32 4.56 -28.84
CA SER A 28 -0.19 3.19 -28.98
C SER A 28 0.58 2.25 -28.06
N ALA A 29 -0.07 1.21 -27.53
CA ALA A 29 0.55 0.13 -26.79
C ALA A 29 1.81 -0.34 -27.53
N GLN A 30 2.86 -0.50 -26.77
CA GLN A 30 4.11 -0.97 -27.32
C GLN A 30 4.31 -2.45 -27.06
N ALA A 31 3.65 -2.97 -26.02
CA ALA A 31 3.69 -4.39 -25.72
C ALA A 31 2.45 -4.84 -24.94
N ILE A 32 2.19 -6.14 -25.00
CA ILE A 32 1.26 -6.86 -24.14
C ILE A 32 2.08 -7.88 -23.35
N GLU A 33 1.81 -8.00 -22.06
CA GLU A 33 2.41 -9.05 -21.23
C GLU A 33 1.36 -9.97 -20.65
N ALA A 34 1.74 -11.24 -20.46
CA ALA A 34 0.99 -12.21 -19.71
C ALA A 34 1.92 -12.99 -18.79
N GLY A 35 1.44 -13.38 -17.64
CA GLY A 35 2.28 -14.09 -16.69
C GLY A 35 1.50 -14.94 -15.70
N TYR A 36 2.28 -15.79 -15.02
CA TYR A 36 1.84 -16.70 -13.99
C TYR A 36 2.80 -16.63 -12.80
N GLY A 37 2.24 -16.63 -11.60
CA GLY A 37 3.02 -16.66 -10.37
C GLY A 37 2.52 -17.70 -9.40
N ARG A 38 3.44 -18.42 -8.77
CA ARG A 38 3.14 -19.39 -7.72
C ARG A 38 3.96 -19.09 -6.47
N GLY A 39 3.33 -19.21 -5.30
CA GLY A 39 4.00 -18.94 -4.05
C GLY A 39 3.24 -19.40 -2.84
N LYS A 40 3.65 -18.89 -1.70
CA LYS A 40 3.05 -19.20 -0.40
C LYS A 40 2.67 -17.92 0.32
N ILE A 41 1.65 -18.00 1.16
CA ILE A 41 1.30 -16.93 2.09
C ILE A 41 2.31 -16.95 3.23
N LEU A 42 2.91 -15.80 3.50
CA LEU A 42 3.85 -15.63 4.59
C LEU A 42 3.11 -15.49 5.93
N LYS A 43 3.62 -16.15 6.94
CA LYS A 43 3.09 -16.14 8.29
C LYS A 43 3.80 -15.07 9.12
N PHE A 44 3.46 -13.82 8.94
CA PHE A 44 4.04 -12.71 9.72
C PHE A 44 3.40 -12.53 11.09
N ASP A 45 2.19 -13.05 11.28
CA ASP A 45 1.45 -12.90 12.53
C ASP A 45 1.51 -14.18 13.36
N GLN A 46 1.65 -14.03 14.69
CA GLN A 46 1.72 -15.18 15.61
C GLN A 46 0.52 -16.12 15.49
N TRP A 47 -0.67 -15.59 15.18
CA TRP A 47 -1.87 -16.38 14.99
C TRP A 47 -1.82 -17.22 13.72
N LEU A 48 -1.21 -16.69 12.66
CA LEU A 48 -0.97 -17.47 11.43
C LEU A 48 0.14 -18.50 11.62
N ILE A 49 1.10 -18.25 12.53
CA ILE A 49 2.21 -19.16 12.84
C ILE A 49 1.69 -20.41 13.57
N ASN A 50 0.90 -20.21 14.63
CA ASN A 50 0.60 -21.29 15.56
C ASN A 50 -0.39 -22.31 15.02
N ASP A 51 -1.49 -21.94 14.34
CA ASP A 51 -2.45 -22.92 13.80
C ASP A 51 -3.43 -22.35 12.76
N GLY A 52 -3.44 -21.03 12.52
CA GLY A 52 -4.43 -20.39 11.67
C GLY A 52 -4.33 -20.78 10.20
N LEU A 53 -3.12 -20.96 9.69
CA LEU A 53 -2.85 -21.20 8.28
C LEU A 53 -2.35 -22.63 8.05
N LYS A 54 -3.24 -23.52 7.60
CA LYS A 54 -2.93 -24.93 7.36
C LYS A 54 -2.42 -25.21 5.95
N GLN A 55 -2.92 -24.50 4.95
CA GLN A 55 -2.49 -24.60 3.56
C GLN A 55 -2.15 -23.22 3.02
N GLN A 56 -1.02 -23.08 2.35
CA GLN A 56 -0.40 -21.80 2.03
C GLN A 56 -0.29 -21.50 0.54
N ASN A 57 -0.59 -22.49 -0.33
CA ASN A 57 -0.39 -22.34 -1.78
C ASN A 57 -1.26 -21.21 -2.33
N ALA A 58 -0.66 -20.36 -3.14
CA ALA A 58 -1.32 -19.25 -3.81
C ALA A 58 -0.79 -19.10 -5.23
N GLN A 59 -1.70 -18.87 -6.16
CA GLN A 59 -1.39 -18.70 -7.58
C GLN A 59 -1.86 -17.33 -8.04
N SER A 60 -1.33 -16.87 -9.14
CA SER A 60 -1.79 -15.64 -9.78
C SER A 60 -1.55 -15.68 -11.28
N PHE A 61 -2.49 -15.10 -12.02
CA PHE A 61 -2.42 -14.92 -13.47
C PHE A 61 -2.62 -13.43 -13.75
N TRP A 62 -1.86 -12.88 -14.68
CA TRP A 62 -2.06 -11.50 -15.08
C TRP A 62 -1.90 -11.30 -16.58
N VAL A 63 -2.58 -10.27 -17.04
CA VAL A 63 -2.39 -9.70 -18.37
C VAL A 63 -2.23 -8.19 -18.21
N GLY A 64 -1.36 -7.59 -19.01
CA GLY A 64 -1.07 -6.17 -18.91
C GLY A 64 -0.73 -5.54 -20.25
N TYR A 65 -1.10 -4.29 -20.34
CA TYR A 65 -0.72 -3.37 -21.38
C TYR A 65 0.56 -2.66 -20.93
N VAL A 66 1.58 -2.67 -21.78
CA VAL A 66 2.91 -2.20 -21.44
C VAL A 66 3.32 -1.01 -22.30
N TYR A 67 3.77 0.04 -21.62
CA TYR A 67 4.33 1.24 -22.23
C TYR A 67 5.80 1.38 -21.84
N GLN A 68 6.70 1.36 -22.83
CA GLN A 68 8.14 1.60 -22.67
C GLN A 68 8.45 3.06 -22.95
N THR A 69 9.12 3.73 -22.01
CA THR A 69 9.62 5.09 -22.24
C THR A 69 10.84 5.11 -23.18
N HIS A 70 10.98 6.18 -23.98
CA HIS A 70 12.01 6.34 -25.00
C HIS A 70 12.77 7.65 -24.89
N THR A 71 13.89 7.76 -25.59
CA THR A 71 14.72 8.96 -25.70
C THR A 71 13.99 10.14 -26.33
N ASP A 72 13.12 9.88 -27.31
CA ASP A 72 12.48 10.90 -28.14
C ASP A 72 11.36 11.67 -27.42
N GLU A 73 11.01 11.24 -26.21
CA GLU A 73 9.95 11.89 -25.44
C GLU A 73 10.37 13.23 -24.79
N GLY A 74 11.64 13.61 -24.88
CA GLY A 74 12.19 14.81 -24.24
C GLY A 74 12.03 14.80 -22.70
N CYS A 75 11.71 13.64 -22.13
CA CYS A 75 11.43 13.48 -20.72
C CYS A 75 12.70 13.14 -19.95
N SER A 76 13.28 14.16 -19.28
CA SER A 76 14.45 13.97 -18.42
C SER A 76 14.25 12.93 -17.31
N TYR A 77 13.04 12.77 -16.80
CA TYR A 77 12.72 11.72 -15.81
C TYR A 77 12.85 10.31 -16.39
N ALA A 78 12.48 10.09 -17.65
CA ALA A 78 12.63 8.78 -18.28
C ALA A 78 14.11 8.35 -18.30
N ALA A 79 15.00 9.26 -18.71
CA ALA A 79 16.44 9.04 -18.71
C ALA A 79 16.99 8.81 -17.28
N ASP A 80 16.56 9.63 -16.32
CA ASP A 80 16.98 9.53 -14.92
C ASP A 80 16.59 8.19 -14.28
N TYR A 81 15.46 7.60 -14.69
CA TYR A 81 15.01 6.28 -14.25
C TYR A 81 15.43 5.14 -15.18
N ASN A 82 16.41 5.37 -16.04
CA ASN A 82 16.91 4.36 -16.95
C ASN A 82 15.84 3.81 -17.89
N PHE A 83 14.98 4.69 -18.43
CA PHE A 83 13.87 4.38 -19.33
C PHE A 83 12.95 3.27 -18.78
N PRO A 84 12.16 3.56 -17.75
CA PRO A 84 11.29 2.59 -17.11
C PRO A 84 10.16 2.17 -18.05
N THR A 85 9.59 1.02 -17.75
CA THR A 85 8.39 0.50 -18.38
C THR A 85 7.20 0.66 -17.42
N PHE A 86 6.06 1.08 -17.93
CA PHE A 86 4.80 1.14 -17.17
C PHE A 86 3.87 0.05 -17.67
N THR A 87 3.29 -0.70 -16.74
CA THR A 87 2.29 -1.74 -17.01
C THR A 87 0.96 -1.35 -16.39
N PHE A 88 -0.12 -1.51 -17.14
CA PHE A 88 -1.50 -1.42 -16.66
C PHE A 88 -2.17 -2.75 -16.92
N GLY A 89 -2.71 -3.38 -15.90
CA GLY A 89 -3.15 -4.75 -16.07
C GLY A 89 -4.24 -5.19 -15.12
N LEU A 90 -4.69 -6.42 -15.40
CA LEU A 90 -5.61 -7.20 -14.61
C LEU A 90 -4.86 -8.41 -14.06
N LEU A 91 -4.98 -8.64 -12.77
CA LEU A 91 -4.39 -9.79 -12.08
C LEU A 91 -5.50 -10.53 -11.33
N ILE A 92 -5.51 -11.84 -11.48
CA ILE A 92 -6.35 -12.77 -10.72
C ILE A 92 -5.45 -13.49 -9.74
N ALA A 93 -5.66 -13.24 -8.45
CA ALA A 93 -4.95 -13.93 -7.37
C ALA A 93 -5.87 -15.00 -6.78
N ASP A 94 -5.48 -16.24 -6.97
CA ASP A 94 -6.21 -17.41 -6.49
C ASP A 94 -5.63 -17.91 -5.16
N PHE A 95 -6.46 -17.82 -4.13
CA PHE A 95 -6.17 -18.26 -2.77
C PHE A 95 -7.11 -19.42 -2.34
N ASN A 96 -7.75 -20.12 -3.27
CA ASN A 96 -8.69 -21.20 -2.95
C ASN A 96 -8.03 -22.34 -2.20
N ASP A 97 -6.72 -22.54 -2.37
CA ASP A 97 -5.94 -23.51 -1.61
C ASP A 97 -5.51 -23.03 -0.21
N VAL A 98 -5.74 -21.76 0.12
CA VAL A 98 -5.43 -21.20 1.43
C VAL A 98 -6.54 -21.55 2.41
N ARG A 99 -6.23 -22.40 3.38
CA ARG A 99 -7.15 -22.86 4.43
C ARG A 99 -6.78 -22.22 5.76
N LEU A 100 -7.80 -21.74 6.44
CA LEU A 100 -7.69 -21.08 7.73
C LEU A 100 -8.58 -21.81 8.74
N ARG A 101 -7.99 -22.25 9.84
CA ARG A 101 -8.72 -22.79 10.97
C ARG A 101 -8.00 -22.42 12.24
N TYR A 102 -8.49 -21.40 12.89
CA TYR A 102 -7.99 -20.94 14.17
C TYR A 102 -8.96 -21.37 15.28
N ASN A 103 -8.57 -22.37 16.04
CA ASN A 103 -9.29 -22.77 17.24
C ASN A 103 -8.30 -22.79 18.42
N PRO A 104 -8.03 -21.66 19.07
CA PRO A 104 -6.97 -21.55 20.06
C PRO A 104 -7.14 -22.43 21.29
N LYS A 105 -8.35 -22.91 21.60
CA LYS A 105 -8.59 -23.73 22.80
C LYS A 105 -9.72 -24.77 22.64
N GLY A 106 -10.14 -25.10 21.42
CA GLY A 106 -11.17 -26.10 21.20
C GLY A 106 -12.57 -25.75 21.72
N THR A 107 -12.81 -24.50 22.11
CA THR A 107 -14.04 -24.09 22.77
C THR A 107 -15.18 -23.82 21.80
N ARG A 108 -14.90 -23.61 20.52
CA ARG A 108 -15.91 -23.39 19.49
C ARG A 108 -15.97 -24.58 18.52
N PRO A 109 -17.08 -25.31 18.45
CA PRO A 109 -17.27 -26.31 17.41
C PRO A 109 -17.50 -25.64 16.08
N ILE A 110 -16.42 -25.47 15.29
CA ILE A 110 -16.48 -25.01 13.89
C ILE A 110 -16.35 -26.23 13.02
N ASP A 111 -17.35 -26.54 12.22
CA ASP A 111 -17.41 -27.67 11.30
C ASP A 111 -16.96 -27.32 9.88
N TYR A 112 -16.54 -26.09 9.64
CA TYR A 112 -16.04 -25.58 8.36
C TYR A 112 -14.63 -25.01 8.44
N GLU A 113 -13.97 -24.90 7.29
CA GLU A 113 -12.71 -24.18 7.14
C GLU A 113 -12.95 -22.84 6.46
N SER A 114 -12.40 -21.78 7.06
CA SER A 114 -12.43 -20.44 6.48
C SER A 114 -11.52 -20.33 5.25
N ARG A 115 -11.91 -19.52 4.27
CA ARG A 115 -11.24 -19.40 2.97
C ARG A 115 -10.98 -17.95 2.60
N CYS A 116 -9.94 -17.72 1.79
CA CYS A 116 -9.64 -16.39 1.21
C CYS A 116 -10.22 -16.22 -0.19
N GLY A 117 -10.52 -17.32 -0.91
CA GLY A 117 -11.12 -17.30 -2.24
C GLY A 117 -10.21 -16.70 -3.31
N THR A 118 -10.79 -15.86 -4.19
CA THR A 118 -10.10 -15.23 -5.31
C THR A 118 -10.17 -13.72 -5.18
N SER A 119 -9.09 -13.03 -5.54
CA SER A 119 -9.06 -11.57 -5.65
C SER A 119 -8.81 -11.15 -7.11
N TYR A 120 -9.64 -10.23 -7.61
CA TYR A 120 -9.50 -9.59 -8.92
C TYR A 120 -8.90 -8.22 -8.74
N ILE A 121 -7.78 -7.95 -9.39
CA ILE A 121 -6.94 -6.79 -9.11
C ILE A 121 -6.71 -6.00 -10.39
N LEU A 122 -7.09 -4.72 -10.39
CA LEU A 122 -6.63 -3.74 -11.36
C LEU A 122 -5.35 -3.11 -10.82
N TYR A 123 -4.27 -3.13 -11.59
CA TYR A 123 -2.99 -2.62 -11.12
C TYR A 123 -2.28 -1.76 -12.16
N ALA A 124 -1.42 -0.89 -11.67
CA ALA A 124 -0.41 -0.21 -12.43
C ALA A 124 0.96 -0.51 -11.81
N ALA A 125 1.97 -0.70 -12.66
CA ALA A 125 3.32 -0.99 -12.18
C ALA A 125 4.36 -0.21 -12.98
N ILE A 126 5.44 0.16 -12.31
CA ILE A 126 6.68 0.65 -12.91
C ILE A 126 7.73 -0.44 -12.82
N ARG A 127 8.35 -0.77 -13.95
CA ARG A 127 9.50 -1.67 -14.04
C ARG A 127 10.72 -0.87 -14.45
N ARG A 128 11.81 -1.03 -13.73
CA ARG A 128 13.06 -0.34 -14.00
C ARG A 128 14.22 -1.33 -14.05
N ALA A 129 15.04 -1.22 -15.10
CA ALA A 129 16.22 -2.04 -15.20
C ALA A 129 17.35 -1.52 -14.30
N PHE A 130 17.93 -2.43 -13.52
CA PHE A 130 19.24 -2.23 -12.92
C PHE A 130 20.34 -2.35 -13.98
N PHE A 131 20.17 -3.33 -14.87
CA PHE A 131 21.14 -3.67 -15.88
C PHE A 131 20.45 -4.13 -17.17
N ARG A 132 20.99 -3.72 -18.33
CA ARG A 132 20.64 -4.24 -19.65
C ARG A 132 21.92 -4.55 -20.42
N ALA A 133 21.99 -5.73 -21.03
CA ALA A 133 23.08 -6.17 -21.89
C ALA A 133 22.69 -6.06 -23.37
N GLN A 134 23.67 -5.86 -24.25
CA GLN A 134 23.46 -5.90 -25.70
C GLN A 134 22.97 -7.26 -26.19
N SER A 135 23.29 -8.33 -25.48
CA SER A 135 22.81 -9.70 -25.72
C SER A 135 21.33 -9.93 -25.46
N GLY A 136 20.59 -8.92 -25.01
CA GLY A 136 19.15 -9.01 -24.74
C GLY A 136 18.79 -9.37 -23.30
N TRP A 137 19.76 -9.64 -22.43
CA TRP A 137 19.51 -9.88 -21.02
C TRP A 137 19.28 -8.59 -20.24
N SER A 138 18.36 -8.62 -19.29
CA SER A 138 18.22 -7.54 -18.29
C SER A 138 17.86 -8.08 -16.91
N VAL A 139 18.20 -7.28 -15.89
CA VAL A 139 17.77 -7.47 -14.52
C VAL A 139 16.97 -6.25 -14.13
N ASP A 140 15.71 -6.46 -13.78
CA ASP A 140 14.75 -5.39 -13.53
C ASP A 140 14.12 -5.55 -12.16
N TYR A 141 13.77 -4.44 -11.52
CA TYR A 141 12.83 -4.44 -10.41
C TYR A 141 11.50 -3.83 -10.83
N LEU A 142 10.43 -4.33 -10.22
CA LEU A 142 9.07 -3.87 -10.43
C LEU A 142 8.49 -3.40 -9.10
N PHE A 143 7.76 -2.31 -9.17
CA PHE A 143 6.92 -1.80 -8.11
C PHE A 143 5.52 -1.58 -8.67
N GLY A 144 4.52 -2.23 -8.08
CA GLY A 144 3.13 -2.15 -8.51
C GLY A 144 2.20 -1.72 -7.39
N ASN A 145 1.13 -1.05 -7.77
CA ASN A 145 0.05 -0.66 -6.88
C ASN A 145 -1.29 -0.85 -7.58
N GLY A 146 -2.36 -1.11 -6.81
CA GLY A 146 -3.64 -1.37 -7.40
C GLY A 146 -4.79 -1.47 -6.42
N ILE A 147 -5.95 -1.87 -6.94
CA ILE A 147 -7.16 -2.12 -6.18
C ILE A 147 -7.63 -3.53 -6.47
N GLY A 148 -7.87 -4.30 -5.40
CA GLY A 148 -8.37 -5.66 -5.46
C GLY A 148 -9.81 -5.76 -4.98
N TYR A 149 -10.60 -6.62 -5.65
CA TYR A 149 -11.90 -7.06 -5.19
C TYR A 149 -11.81 -8.51 -4.72
N ASN A 150 -12.14 -8.75 -3.44
CA ASN A 150 -12.04 -10.05 -2.77
C ASN A 150 -13.38 -10.76 -2.77
N THR A 151 -13.43 -12.00 -3.25
CA THR A 151 -14.65 -12.82 -3.28
C THR A 151 -15.05 -13.33 -1.90
N HIS A 152 -14.08 -13.65 -1.05
CA HIS A 152 -14.28 -14.15 0.31
C HIS A 152 -13.60 -13.22 1.31
N ILE A 153 -14.39 -12.72 2.25
CA ILE A 153 -13.92 -11.83 3.32
C ILE A 153 -14.32 -12.43 4.66
N TYR A 154 -13.74 -11.91 5.73
CA TYR A 154 -14.17 -12.20 7.08
C TYR A 154 -15.69 -12.10 7.24
N ASN A 155 -16.24 -13.09 7.90
CA ASN A 155 -17.62 -13.09 8.34
C ASN A 155 -17.72 -13.85 9.65
N ARG A 156 -18.31 -13.22 10.68
CA ARG A 156 -18.37 -13.78 12.03
C ARG A 156 -19.20 -15.07 12.15
N PHE A 157 -20.00 -15.40 11.12
CA PHE A 157 -20.88 -16.58 11.14
C PHE A 157 -20.32 -17.76 10.32
N ASN A 158 -19.73 -17.50 9.15
CA ASN A 158 -19.37 -18.54 8.19
C ASN A 158 -17.97 -18.40 7.56
N ASN A 159 -17.15 -17.44 7.98
CA ASN A 159 -15.76 -17.28 7.53
C ASN A 159 -14.91 -16.57 8.60
N VAL A 160 -15.04 -17.03 9.84
CA VAL A 160 -14.58 -16.35 11.04
C VAL A 160 -13.06 -16.31 11.18
N ASP A 161 -12.37 -17.33 10.66
CA ASP A 161 -10.91 -17.41 10.75
C ASP A 161 -10.19 -16.65 9.61
N ASN A 162 -10.94 -16.07 8.65
CA ASN A 162 -10.36 -15.23 7.63
C ASN A 162 -10.01 -13.85 8.20
N ILE A 163 -9.05 -13.81 9.12
CA ILE A 163 -8.57 -12.56 9.72
C ILE A 163 -7.70 -11.72 8.77
N MET A 164 -7.38 -12.23 7.57
CA MET A 164 -6.55 -11.53 6.59
C MET A 164 -7.33 -10.49 5.81
N LEU A 165 -8.55 -10.80 5.37
CA LEU A 165 -9.36 -9.96 4.49
C LEU A 165 -10.69 -9.57 5.15
N GLY A 166 -10.77 -8.38 5.70
CA GLY A 166 -12.00 -7.86 6.32
C GLY A 166 -12.95 -7.13 5.37
N SER A 167 -12.51 -6.81 4.15
CA SER A 167 -13.30 -6.02 3.20
C SER A 167 -13.26 -6.56 1.78
N ARG A 168 -14.32 -6.29 1.01
CA ARG A 168 -14.40 -6.62 -0.42
C ARG A 168 -13.35 -5.88 -1.24
N LEU A 169 -13.06 -4.62 -0.90
CA LEU A 169 -12.03 -3.84 -1.56
C LEU A 169 -10.76 -3.82 -0.72
N SER A 170 -9.63 -4.00 -1.39
CA SER A 170 -8.28 -3.95 -0.82
C SER A 170 -7.37 -3.10 -1.69
N VAL A 171 -6.38 -2.49 -1.07
CA VAL A 171 -5.22 -1.95 -1.77
C VAL A 171 -4.29 -3.11 -2.09
N TYR A 172 -3.76 -3.10 -3.29
CA TYR A 172 -2.77 -4.05 -3.77
C TYR A 172 -1.40 -3.40 -3.87
N PHE A 173 -0.39 -4.15 -3.51
CA PHE A 173 1.01 -3.77 -3.60
C PHE A 173 1.82 -4.94 -4.15
N ASP A 174 2.75 -4.66 -5.08
CA ASP A 174 3.58 -5.66 -5.74
C ASP A 174 5.03 -5.20 -5.84
N VAL A 175 5.95 -6.07 -5.48
CA VAL A 175 7.39 -5.88 -5.69
C VAL A 175 7.94 -7.17 -6.31
N ALA A 176 8.70 -7.02 -7.37
CA ALA A 176 9.38 -8.15 -8.00
C ALA A 176 10.79 -7.77 -8.45
N LEU A 177 11.66 -8.76 -8.48
CA LEU A 177 12.95 -8.71 -9.14
C LEU A 177 12.90 -9.73 -10.27
N THR A 178 13.19 -9.32 -11.50
CA THR A 178 13.07 -10.20 -12.67
C THR A 178 14.36 -10.26 -13.46
N LEU A 179 14.74 -11.46 -13.85
CA LEU A 179 15.69 -11.72 -14.92
C LEU A 179 14.88 -11.85 -16.21
N SER A 180 15.21 -11.05 -17.22
CA SER A 180 14.50 -11.01 -18.49
C SER A 180 15.46 -11.29 -19.63
N TYR A 181 14.94 -11.95 -20.68
CA TYR A 181 15.67 -12.18 -21.93
C TYR A 181 14.80 -11.79 -23.12
N ARG A 182 15.29 -10.86 -23.93
CA ARG A 182 14.61 -10.38 -25.15
C ARG A 182 15.17 -11.05 -26.39
N TYR A 183 14.27 -11.69 -27.14
CA TYR A 183 14.57 -12.26 -28.44
C TYR A 183 13.55 -11.73 -29.47
N LYS A 184 14.01 -10.90 -30.40
CA LYS A 184 13.15 -10.20 -31.36
C LYS A 184 12.03 -9.45 -30.66
N GLN A 185 10.75 -9.74 -30.99
CA GLN A 185 9.57 -9.14 -30.39
C GLN A 185 9.17 -9.75 -29.04
N TYR A 186 9.77 -10.88 -28.66
CA TYR A 186 9.42 -11.57 -27.40
C TYR A 186 10.43 -11.25 -26.31
N GLU A 187 9.92 -11.08 -25.10
CA GLU A 187 10.72 -10.95 -23.90
C GLU A 187 10.17 -11.91 -22.83
N PHE A 188 10.99 -12.85 -22.42
CA PHE A 188 10.68 -13.81 -21.36
C PHE A 188 11.25 -13.29 -20.06
N PHE A 189 10.50 -13.46 -18.97
CA PHE A 189 10.98 -13.04 -17.65
C PHE A 189 10.61 -14.04 -16.56
N VAL A 190 11.45 -14.11 -15.54
CA VAL A 190 11.26 -14.93 -14.34
C VAL A 190 11.91 -14.27 -13.15
N GLY A 191 11.32 -14.42 -11.97
CA GLY A 191 11.95 -13.94 -10.75
C GLY A 191 11.08 -13.98 -9.51
N PRO A 192 11.67 -13.69 -8.34
CA PRO A 192 10.94 -13.59 -7.10
C PRO A 192 9.96 -12.41 -7.11
N GLU A 193 8.80 -12.64 -6.49
CA GLU A 193 7.75 -11.66 -6.32
C GLU A 193 7.21 -11.66 -4.89
N PHE A 194 6.84 -10.49 -4.42
CA PHE A 194 6.09 -10.30 -3.19
C PHE A 194 4.85 -9.47 -3.49
N ARG A 195 3.69 -9.96 -3.08
CA ARG A 195 2.39 -9.32 -3.29
C ARG A 195 1.64 -9.17 -1.98
N HIS A 196 1.07 -8.01 -1.77
CA HIS A 196 0.33 -7.67 -0.57
C HIS A 196 -1.06 -7.17 -0.91
N LEU A 197 -2.06 -7.64 -0.14
CA LEU A 197 -3.45 -7.17 -0.19
C LEU A 197 -3.91 -6.82 1.21
N SER A 198 -4.37 -5.61 1.42
CA SER A 198 -4.97 -5.16 2.68
C SER A 198 -5.93 -3.99 2.46
N ASN A 199 -6.74 -3.68 3.46
CA ASN A 199 -7.64 -2.53 3.38
C ASN A 199 -7.10 -1.25 4.04
N GLY A 200 -5.80 -1.21 4.35
CA GLY A 200 -5.15 -0.04 4.94
C GLY A 200 -5.67 0.32 6.34
N GLY A 201 -6.21 -0.64 7.11
CA GLY A 201 -6.69 -0.41 8.47
C GLY A 201 -8.09 0.18 8.59
N THR A 202 -8.81 0.34 7.48
CA THR A 202 -10.16 0.97 7.46
C THR A 202 -11.29 0.04 7.88
N VAL A 203 -11.06 -1.27 7.86
CA VAL A 203 -12.00 -2.33 8.26
C VAL A 203 -11.26 -3.40 9.04
N ARG A 204 -11.91 -4.04 10.02
CA ARG A 204 -11.35 -5.16 10.77
C ARG A 204 -12.07 -6.48 10.44
N PRO A 205 -11.34 -7.60 10.51
CA PRO A 205 -9.89 -7.74 10.68
C PRO A 205 -9.11 -7.31 9.44
N ASN A 206 -7.82 -7.02 9.59
CA ASN A 206 -6.94 -6.63 8.48
C ASN A 206 -5.49 -7.07 8.75
N LYS A 207 -5.23 -8.37 8.77
CA LYS A 207 -3.85 -8.89 8.82
C LYS A 207 -3.17 -8.83 7.44
N GLY A 208 -3.98 -8.70 6.38
CA GLY A 208 -3.52 -8.69 4.99
C GLY A 208 -3.05 -10.06 4.48
N ILE A 209 -3.08 -10.22 3.17
CA ILE A 209 -2.44 -11.37 2.49
C ILE A 209 -1.06 -10.94 2.03
N ASN A 210 -0.04 -11.64 2.49
CA ASN A 210 1.35 -11.45 2.11
C ASN A 210 1.82 -12.70 1.38
N LYS A 211 1.87 -12.66 0.04
CA LYS A 211 2.30 -13.77 -0.81
C LYS A 211 3.75 -13.54 -1.25
N ALA A 212 4.63 -14.50 -1.01
CA ALA A 212 5.95 -14.58 -1.64
C ALA A 212 6.02 -15.78 -2.58
N GLY A 213 6.67 -15.61 -3.72
CA GLY A 213 6.74 -16.66 -4.73
C GLY A 213 7.67 -16.35 -5.88
N ILE A 214 7.47 -17.11 -6.96
CA ILE A 214 8.16 -16.90 -8.23
C ILE A 214 7.11 -16.58 -9.28
N GLY A 215 7.34 -15.51 -10.03
CA GLY A 215 6.59 -15.10 -11.19
C GLY A 215 7.36 -15.37 -12.47
N THR A 216 6.67 -15.76 -13.52
CA THR A 216 7.21 -15.91 -14.87
C THR A 216 6.21 -15.39 -15.89
N GLY A 217 6.69 -14.96 -17.04
CA GLY A 217 5.80 -14.48 -18.08
C GLY A 217 6.50 -14.19 -19.39
N ILE A 218 5.69 -13.74 -20.32
CA ILE A 218 6.09 -13.35 -21.66
C ILE A 218 5.53 -11.97 -22.00
N ARG A 219 6.32 -11.16 -22.65
CA ARG A 219 5.92 -9.87 -23.22
C ARG A 219 6.09 -9.93 -24.75
N TYR A 220 5.06 -9.53 -25.45
CA TYR A 220 5.08 -9.36 -26.90
C TYR A 220 5.19 -7.88 -27.23
N ASN A 221 6.35 -7.47 -27.78
CA ASN A 221 6.62 -6.09 -28.17
C ASN A 221 6.09 -5.83 -29.59
N MET A 222 5.09 -5.00 -29.72
CA MET A 222 4.46 -4.66 -31.00
C MET A 222 5.32 -3.73 -31.87
N LYS A 223 6.29 -3.04 -31.25
CA LYS A 223 7.26 -2.15 -31.91
C LYS A 223 8.68 -2.56 -31.52
N PRO A 224 9.19 -3.69 -32.03
CA PRO A 224 10.49 -4.23 -31.62
C PRO A 224 11.68 -3.34 -32.05
N ASP A 225 11.47 -2.51 -33.06
CA ASP A 225 12.52 -1.65 -33.65
C ASP A 225 12.75 -0.36 -32.85
N LEU A 226 11.91 -0.05 -31.89
CA LEU A 226 12.15 1.08 -30.99
C LEU A 226 13.32 0.76 -30.06
N PRO A 227 14.45 1.47 -30.18
CA PRO A 227 15.62 1.17 -29.35
C PRO A 227 15.34 1.54 -27.90
N VAL A 228 15.58 0.61 -27.00
CA VAL A 228 15.63 0.88 -25.57
C VAL A 228 17.09 1.10 -25.21
N PRO A 229 17.48 2.29 -24.74
CA PRO A 229 18.87 2.54 -24.39
C PRO A 229 19.35 1.59 -23.30
N LEU A 230 20.58 1.09 -23.42
CA LEU A 230 21.21 0.20 -22.44
C LEU A 230 21.35 0.89 -21.08
N LYS A 231 21.58 2.20 -21.10
CA LYS A 231 21.71 3.02 -19.90
C LYS A 231 21.13 4.41 -20.14
N GLY A 232 20.41 4.92 -19.17
CA GLY A 232 19.95 6.31 -19.16
C GLY A 232 21.10 7.30 -18.96
N THR A 233 21.08 8.38 -19.70
CA THR A 233 22.01 9.50 -19.51
C THR A 233 21.37 10.47 -18.52
N HIS A 234 22.00 10.63 -17.35
CA HIS A 234 21.54 11.60 -16.38
C HIS A 234 21.81 13.02 -16.89
N LEU A 235 20.74 13.76 -17.13
CA LEU A 235 20.86 15.16 -17.48
C LEU A 235 21.22 15.97 -16.22
N PRO A 236 22.03 17.05 -16.35
CA PRO A 236 22.35 17.92 -15.23
C PRO A 236 21.07 18.42 -14.53
N TYR A 237 21.12 18.50 -13.22
CA TYR A 237 20.06 19.06 -12.41
C TYR A 237 20.61 20.23 -11.61
N ASN A 238 20.31 21.44 -12.10
CA ASN A 238 20.82 22.69 -11.54
C ASN A 238 19.80 23.38 -10.62
N GLU A 239 18.65 22.74 -10.37
CA GLU A 239 17.55 23.30 -9.57
C GLU A 239 17.51 22.70 -8.15
N LYS A 240 18.69 22.51 -7.53
CA LYS A 240 18.75 22.08 -6.13
C LYS A 240 18.07 23.14 -5.26
N LYS A 241 17.20 22.71 -4.36
CA LYS A 241 16.44 23.65 -3.54
C LYS A 241 16.10 23.07 -2.17
N ILE A 242 16.07 23.98 -1.21
CA ILE A 242 15.47 23.74 0.09
C ILE A 242 14.05 24.28 0.05
N TYR A 243 13.10 23.53 0.53
CA TYR A 243 11.71 23.94 0.64
C TYR A 243 11.10 23.49 1.97
N PHE A 244 10.16 24.28 2.44
CA PHE A 244 9.32 23.97 3.58
C PHE A 244 8.05 23.29 3.06
N ASN A 245 7.71 22.13 3.61
CA ASN A 245 6.47 21.42 3.31
C ASN A 245 5.55 21.51 4.52
N LEU A 246 4.37 22.06 4.34
CA LEU A 246 3.28 22.03 5.29
C LEU A 246 2.22 21.07 4.75
N ALA A 247 1.94 19.99 5.46
CA ALA A 247 0.95 19.02 5.05
C ALA A 247 -0.13 18.83 6.11
N TYR A 248 -1.37 18.70 5.63
CA TYR A 248 -2.51 18.28 6.41
C TYR A 248 -3.01 16.95 5.87
N ALA A 249 -3.24 16.00 6.77
CA ALA A 249 -3.85 14.72 6.44
C ALA A 249 -5.11 14.50 7.27
N SER A 250 -6.15 13.96 6.64
CA SER A 250 -7.34 13.47 7.31
C SER A 250 -7.46 11.97 7.05
N GLY A 251 -7.42 11.20 8.11
CA GLY A 251 -7.36 9.74 8.05
C GLY A 251 -8.61 9.09 8.64
N ILE A 252 -8.76 7.82 8.26
CA ILE A 252 -9.79 6.93 8.80
C ILE A 252 -9.16 5.63 9.23
N ARG A 253 -9.58 5.12 10.39
CA ARG A 253 -9.16 3.82 10.90
C ARG A 253 -10.31 3.08 11.58
N ALA A 254 -10.21 1.76 11.63
CA ALA A 254 -11.07 0.91 12.45
C ALA A 254 -10.34 0.50 13.72
N SER A 255 -10.99 0.60 14.89
CA SER A 255 -10.37 0.26 16.16
C SER A 255 -10.00 -1.22 16.24
N GLN A 256 -8.72 -1.51 16.45
CA GLN A 256 -8.20 -2.85 16.62
C GLN A 256 -8.55 -3.40 18.01
N GLY A 257 -8.46 -2.56 19.03
CA GLY A 257 -8.74 -2.98 20.41
C GLY A 257 -10.19 -3.39 20.59
N GLU A 258 -11.14 -2.64 20.03
CA GLU A 258 -12.56 -2.98 20.10
C GLU A 258 -12.89 -4.27 19.33
N TRP A 259 -12.32 -4.43 18.13
CA TRP A 259 -12.50 -5.66 17.37
C TRP A 259 -11.96 -6.88 18.12
N LEU A 260 -10.77 -6.78 18.73
CA LEU A 260 -10.19 -7.86 19.54
C LEU A 260 -11.05 -8.19 20.75
N TYR A 261 -11.58 -7.15 21.44
CA TYR A 261 -12.49 -7.36 22.57
C TYR A 261 -13.74 -8.13 22.14
N ASP A 262 -14.39 -7.70 21.05
CA ASP A 262 -15.58 -8.34 20.51
C ASP A 262 -15.29 -9.78 20.09
N ALA A 263 -14.21 -9.99 19.34
CA ALA A 263 -13.82 -11.31 18.88
C ALA A 263 -13.52 -12.29 20.03
N ASN A 264 -12.80 -11.86 21.06
CA ASN A 264 -12.47 -12.69 22.21
C ASN A 264 -13.71 -13.04 23.06
N ASN A 265 -14.59 -12.09 23.31
CA ASN A 265 -15.71 -12.30 24.23
C ASN A 265 -16.92 -12.96 23.57
N TYR A 266 -17.17 -12.72 22.29
CA TYR A 266 -18.42 -13.16 21.65
C TYR A 266 -18.22 -14.15 20.51
N ILE A 267 -17.04 -14.19 19.89
CA ILE A 267 -16.80 -15.06 18.74
C ILE A 267 -16.01 -16.31 19.17
N TRP A 268 -14.84 -16.11 19.76
CA TRP A 268 -13.91 -17.21 20.01
C TRP A 268 -14.14 -17.95 21.33
N ASN A 269 -14.60 -17.26 22.36
CA ASN A 269 -14.73 -17.85 23.69
C ASN A 269 -16.17 -18.24 24.07
N ASN A 270 -17.19 -17.56 23.58
CA ASN A 270 -18.56 -17.74 24.07
C ASN A 270 -19.57 -18.27 23.07
N ASN A 271 -19.18 -18.53 21.82
CA ASN A 271 -20.10 -18.94 20.74
C ASN A 271 -21.31 -18.01 20.50
N ASN A 272 -21.40 -16.89 21.20
CA ASN A 272 -22.51 -15.95 21.11
C ASN A 272 -22.21 -14.87 20.07
N VAL A 273 -22.09 -15.29 18.84
CA VAL A 273 -21.71 -14.45 17.69
C VAL A 273 -22.71 -13.33 17.38
N GLY A 274 -23.92 -13.40 17.94
CA GLY A 274 -24.95 -12.38 17.79
C GLY A 274 -24.71 -11.15 18.66
N ASN A 275 -24.00 -11.29 19.77
CA ASN A 275 -23.71 -10.16 20.67
C ASN A 275 -22.57 -9.31 20.13
N ILE A 276 -22.75 -8.00 20.19
CA ILE A 276 -21.79 -6.99 19.73
C ILE A 276 -21.81 -5.85 20.73
N LYS A 277 -20.63 -5.47 21.23
CA LYS A 277 -20.51 -4.34 22.16
C LYS A 277 -20.30 -3.00 21.44
N TYR A 278 -19.52 -3.00 20.34
CA TYR A 278 -19.10 -1.77 19.67
C TYR A 278 -19.57 -1.75 18.23
N GLY A 279 -20.38 -0.74 17.86
CA GLY A 279 -20.90 -0.61 16.48
C GLY A 279 -21.57 -1.88 15.99
N LYS A 280 -22.00 -1.90 14.75
CA LYS A 280 -22.69 -3.08 14.17
C LYS A 280 -21.74 -4.22 13.74
N ASP A 281 -20.46 -3.95 13.61
CA ASP A 281 -19.44 -4.89 13.15
C ASP A 281 -18.46 -5.30 14.28
N GLY A 282 -18.73 -4.89 15.53
CA GLY A 282 -17.91 -5.18 16.69
C GLY A 282 -16.76 -4.20 16.91
N TYR A 283 -16.72 -3.10 16.18
CA TYR A 283 -15.74 -2.02 16.32
C TYR A 283 -16.29 -0.72 15.74
N ARG A 284 -15.70 0.41 16.15
CA ARG A 284 -15.99 1.72 15.60
C ARG A 284 -14.94 2.11 14.55
N THR A 285 -15.39 2.86 13.54
CA THR A 285 -14.54 3.52 12.58
C THR A 285 -14.37 4.98 13.00
N CYS A 286 -13.13 5.43 13.11
CA CYS A 286 -12.75 6.70 13.69
C CYS A 286 -11.98 7.55 12.68
N PHE A 287 -12.22 8.86 12.75
CA PHE A 287 -11.42 9.84 12.02
C PHE A 287 -10.24 10.29 12.89
N TYR A 288 -9.14 10.62 12.24
CA TYR A 288 -8.00 11.28 12.85
C TYR A 288 -7.42 12.32 11.88
N HIS A 289 -6.67 13.26 12.41
CA HIS A 289 -6.10 14.36 11.66
C HIS A 289 -4.62 14.48 11.98
N GLN A 290 -3.84 14.93 10.99
CA GLN A 290 -2.42 15.18 11.19
C GLN A 290 -2.02 16.47 10.50
N ILE A 291 -1.12 17.18 11.16
CA ILE A 291 -0.36 18.29 10.58
C ILE A 291 1.11 17.89 10.61
N SER A 292 1.77 18.06 9.47
CA SER A 292 3.22 17.83 9.32
C SER A 292 3.90 19.10 8.85
N THR A 293 5.04 19.41 9.43
CA THR A 293 5.90 20.52 9.03
C THR A 293 7.29 19.98 8.75
N ASP A 294 7.74 20.05 7.50
CA ASP A 294 8.94 19.38 7.05
C ASP A 294 9.92 20.37 6.41
N LEU A 295 11.19 20.23 6.70
CA LEU A 295 12.28 20.88 5.97
C LEU A 295 12.90 19.86 5.01
N MET A 296 12.74 20.11 3.71
CA MET A 296 13.11 19.19 2.64
C MET A 296 14.21 19.77 1.75
N TYR A 297 15.20 18.95 1.41
CA TYR A 297 16.24 19.26 0.44
C TYR A 297 16.11 18.40 -0.80
N ARG A 298 15.79 19.01 -1.95
CA ARG A 298 15.79 18.34 -3.26
C ARG A 298 17.16 18.46 -3.89
N TYR A 299 17.94 17.40 -3.81
CA TYR A 299 19.33 17.36 -4.24
C TYR A 299 19.54 16.86 -5.66
N VAL A 300 18.56 16.12 -6.19
CA VAL A 300 18.50 15.70 -7.60
C VAL A 300 17.06 15.75 -8.10
N ARG A 301 16.86 15.69 -9.40
CA ARG A 301 15.51 15.76 -10.01
C ARG A 301 14.55 14.71 -9.43
N ARG A 302 15.05 13.52 -9.12
CA ARG A 302 14.26 12.38 -8.65
C ARG A 302 13.98 12.37 -7.16
N TYR A 303 14.83 12.98 -6.33
CA TYR A 303 14.82 12.73 -4.89
C TYR A 303 14.90 14.01 -4.07
N ALA A 304 14.10 14.05 -3.02
CA ALA A 304 14.27 14.95 -1.90
C ALA A 304 14.31 14.15 -0.60
N SER A 305 15.07 14.61 0.37
CA SER A 305 15.09 14.07 1.72
C SER A 305 15.02 15.20 2.73
N GLY A 306 14.53 14.93 3.91
CA GLY A 306 14.38 15.92 4.95
C GLY A 306 13.96 15.34 6.29
N ILE A 307 13.67 16.24 7.20
CA ILE A 307 13.15 15.95 8.53
C ILE A 307 11.89 16.74 8.77
N GLY A 308 10.99 16.23 9.59
CA GLY A 308 9.74 16.93 9.89
C GLY A 308 9.20 16.60 11.28
N LEU A 309 8.36 17.48 11.76
CA LEU A 309 7.57 17.32 12.96
C LEU A 309 6.14 16.98 12.57
N ASP A 310 5.61 15.94 13.19
CA ASP A 310 4.25 15.45 12.98
C ASP A 310 3.43 15.65 14.26
N ALA A 311 2.27 16.29 14.16
CA ALA A 311 1.26 16.39 15.22
C ALA A 311 0.02 15.61 14.77
N LEU A 312 -0.31 14.55 15.48
CA LEU A 312 -1.45 13.67 15.23
C LEU A 312 -2.54 13.93 16.26
N TYR A 313 -3.77 14.19 15.81
CA TYR A 313 -4.95 14.40 16.63
C TYR A 313 -5.97 13.28 16.43
N GLU A 314 -6.28 12.57 17.49
CA GLU A 314 -7.17 11.42 17.51
C GLU A 314 -8.26 11.59 18.57
N PRO A 315 -9.39 12.24 18.25
CA PRO A 315 -10.45 12.54 19.24
C PRO A 315 -11.03 11.29 19.91
N TYR A 316 -11.05 10.17 19.19
CA TYR A 316 -11.52 8.88 19.66
C TYR A 316 -10.74 8.33 20.88
N ASN A 317 -9.46 8.68 21.01
CA ASN A 317 -8.62 8.19 22.10
C ASN A 317 -9.17 8.57 23.48
N LEU A 318 -9.82 9.73 23.58
CA LEU A 318 -10.45 10.17 24.81
C LEU A 318 -11.55 9.21 25.27
N ASP A 319 -12.41 8.76 24.35
CA ASP A 319 -13.51 7.85 24.66
C ASP A 319 -12.99 6.49 25.15
N VAL A 320 -11.95 5.96 24.51
CA VAL A 320 -11.34 4.68 24.86
C VAL A 320 -10.69 4.74 26.24
N GLU A 321 -9.89 5.76 26.50
CA GLU A 321 -9.20 5.90 27.79
C GLU A 321 -10.16 6.21 28.92
N THR A 322 -11.23 6.99 28.68
CA THR A 322 -12.31 7.21 29.68
C THR A 322 -12.98 5.90 30.03
N GLN A 323 -13.27 5.04 29.06
CA GLN A 323 -13.86 3.72 29.31
C GLN A 323 -12.93 2.78 30.09
N LYS A 324 -11.61 2.86 29.84
CA LYS A 324 -10.62 2.03 30.53
C LYS A 324 -10.40 2.45 32.00
N LYS A 325 -10.31 3.74 32.22
CA LYS A 325 -9.93 4.31 33.54
C LYS A 325 -11.10 4.68 34.44
N GLY A 326 -12.32 4.79 33.88
CA GLY A 326 -13.50 5.31 34.59
C GLY A 326 -13.48 6.82 34.82
N GLU A 327 -12.38 7.49 34.48
CA GLU A 327 -12.19 8.92 34.59
C GLU A 327 -11.75 9.49 33.25
N ARG A 328 -12.07 10.76 32.96
CA ARG A 328 -11.69 11.45 31.74
C ARG A 328 -10.21 11.88 31.82
N PRO A 329 -9.30 11.22 31.13
CA PRO A 329 -7.88 11.59 31.16
C PRO A 329 -7.63 12.88 30.40
N GLU A 330 -6.62 13.64 30.83
CA GLU A 330 -6.18 14.83 30.12
C GLU A 330 -5.28 14.46 28.92
N GLN A 331 -5.41 15.19 27.84
CA GLN A 331 -4.48 15.27 26.68
C GLN A 331 -4.12 13.97 25.98
N VAL A 332 -4.98 12.94 26.00
CA VAL A 332 -4.70 11.66 25.29
C VAL A 332 -4.97 11.72 23.78
N GLN A 333 -5.53 12.82 23.27
CA GLN A 333 -5.87 12.93 21.84
C GLN A 333 -4.68 13.31 20.96
N TRP A 334 -3.64 13.91 21.53
CA TRP A 334 -2.50 14.40 20.77
C TRP A 334 -1.30 13.47 20.89
N SER A 335 -0.67 13.21 19.76
CA SER A 335 0.64 12.55 19.66
C SER A 335 1.57 13.41 18.82
N PHE A 336 2.84 13.47 19.21
CA PHE A 336 3.86 14.25 18.52
C PHE A 336 5.01 13.34 18.13
N GLY A 337 5.54 13.53 16.93
CA GLY A 337 6.64 12.73 16.41
C GLY A 337 7.63 13.53 15.61
N LEU A 338 8.85 13.03 15.53
CA LEU A 338 9.92 13.47 14.64
C LEU A 338 10.10 12.42 13.55
N ALA A 339 10.14 12.83 12.28
CA ALA A 339 10.25 11.90 11.16
C ALA A 339 11.37 12.27 10.20
N ALA A 340 12.09 11.24 9.74
CA ALA A 340 12.88 11.30 8.52
C ALA A 340 11.94 11.11 7.32
N LYS A 341 12.07 11.98 6.32
CA LYS A 341 11.20 12.00 5.14
C LYS A 341 12.01 11.84 3.87
N HIS A 342 11.46 11.08 2.93
CA HIS A 342 12.04 10.88 1.61
C HIS A 342 10.94 10.95 0.55
N GLU A 343 11.22 11.66 -0.55
CA GLU A 343 10.27 11.83 -1.64
C GLU A 343 10.93 11.46 -2.97
N VAL A 344 10.25 10.61 -3.74
CA VAL A 344 10.68 10.12 -5.04
C VAL A 344 9.76 10.68 -6.10
N TYR A 345 10.30 11.49 -7.02
CA TYR A 345 9.53 12.21 -8.03
C TYR A 345 9.55 11.52 -9.38
N PHE A 346 8.40 11.47 -10.03
CA PHE A 346 8.26 11.19 -11.44
C PHE A 346 7.32 12.23 -12.07
N ARG A 347 7.87 13.23 -12.72
CA ARG A 347 7.13 14.39 -13.22
C ARG A 347 6.34 15.07 -12.08
N ARG A 348 5.00 15.09 -12.19
CA ARG A 348 4.08 15.65 -11.19
C ARG A 348 3.66 14.66 -10.11
N LEU A 349 3.92 13.39 -10.33
CA LEU A 349 3.67 12.36 -9.33
C LEU A 349 4.89 12.24 -8.42
N SER A 350 4.65 12.08 -7.13
CA SER A 350 5.68 11.71 -6.18
C SER A 350 5.19 10.63 -5.22
N MET A 351 6.12 9.80 -4.77
CA MET A 351 5.92 8.88 -3.67
C MET A 351 6.64 9.42 -2.45
N GLN A 352 5.90 9.71 -1.40
CA GLN A 352 6.46 10.14 -0.13
C GLN A 352 6.54 8.96 0.83
N MET A 353 7.67 8.86 1.51
CA MET A 353 7.95 7.91 2.58
C MET A 353 8.38 8.66 3.83
N ALA A 354 7.96 8.21 4.99
CA ALA A 354 8.39 8.74 6.27
C ALA A 354 8.60 7.59 7.25
N ILE A 355 9.63 7.71 8.07
CA ILE A 355 9.85 6.90 9.27
C ILE A 355 9.97 7.87 10.42
N GLY A 356 9.07 7.76 11.39
CA GLY A 356 8.99 8.65 12.52
C GLY A 356 9.12 7.93 13.85
N TYR A 357 9.52 8.68 14.85
CA TYR A 357 9.58 8.29 16.25
C TYR A 357 8.68 9.21 17.07
N TYR A 358 7.83 8.63 17.93
CA TYR A 358 6.97 9.41 18.82
C TYR A 358 7.79 10.04 19.95
N LEU A 359 7.74 11.36 20.01
CA LEU A 359 8.23 12.11 21.16
C LEU A 359 7.24 12.05 22.33
N SER A 360 5.94 11.99 22.00
CA SER A 360 4.85 11.83 22.94
C SER A 360 3.70 11.08 22.26
N ARG A 361 3.27 9.97 22.86
CA ARG A 361 2.08 9.20 22.46
C ARG A 361 1.41 8.62 23.70
N PRO A 362 0.48 9.36 24.31
CA PRO A 362 -0.17 8.95 25.57
C PRO A 362 -1.23 7.86 25.38
N PHE A 363 -1.50 7.43 24.15
CA PHE A 363 -2.54 6.46 23.80
C PHE A 363 -1.97 5.19 23.19
N ASN A 364 -2.58 4.05 23.53
CA ASN A 364 -2.30 2.75 22.93
C ASN A 364 -3.61 2.03 22.61
N ASP A 365 -3.88 1.79 21.31
CA ASP A 365 -5.09 1.10 20.84
C ASP A 365 -5.05 -0.43 21.07
N TYR A 366 -3.86 -0.99 21.33
CA TYR A 366 -3.72 -2.40 21.65
C TYR A 366 -4.06 -2.66 23.12
N SER A 367 -4.63 -3.84 23.39
CA SER A 367 -4.94 -4.26 24.76
C SER A 367 -3.70 -4.23 25.66
N ASN A 368 -3.89 -4.19 26.97
CA ASN A 368 -2.85 -4.08 28.02
C ASN A 368 -1.65 -5.05 27.92
N THR A 369 -1.59 -5.92 26.93
CA THR A 369 -0.56 -6.95 26.76
C THR A 369 0.43 -6.70 25.62
N THR A 370 0.18 -5.70 24.74
CA THR A 370 1.08 -5.36 23.63
C THR A 370 1.22 -3.86 23.50
N GLU A 371 2.38 -3.33 23.85
CA GLU A 371 2.72 -1.93 23.62
C GLU A 371 2.78 -1.62 22.13
N GLU A 372 2.27 -0.46 21.73
CA GLU A 372 2.58 0.07 20.40
C GLU A 372 4.06 0.42 20.34
N TYR A 373 4.66 0.12 19.21
CA TYR A 373 6.04 0.54 18.98
C TYR A 373 6.15 2.06 18.93
N PRO A 374 7.25 2.64 19.41
CA PRO A 374 7.46 4.09 19.39
C PRO A 374 7.73 4.62 17.97
N PHE A 375 7.79 3.74 16.96
CA PHE A 375 8.02 4.08 15.57
C PHE A 375 6.75 4.00 14.75
N TYR A 376 6.65 4.88 13.76
CA TYR A 376 5.59 4.85 12.75
C TYR A 376 6.17 5.04 11.37
N GLU A 377 5.45 4.52 10.37
CA GLU A 377 5.79 4.68 8.97
C GLU A 377 4.62 5.31 8.22
N ARG A 378 4.96 6.05 7.16
CA ARG A 378 4.02 6.51 6.15
C ARG A 378 4.55 6.26 4.77
N ILE A 379 3.68 5.78 3.90
CA ILE A 379 3.93 5.68 2.48
C ILE A 379 2.72 6.21 1.74
N GLY A 380 2.93 7.09 0.77
CA GLY A 380 1.83 7.71 0.04
C GLY A 380 2.23 8.17 -1.34
N LEU A 381 1.21 8.39 -2.16
CA LEU A 381 1.35 8.98 -3.49
C LEU A 381 0.75 10.38 -3.47
N ARG A 382 1.46 11.33 -4.08
CA ARG A 382 1.04 12.74 -4.21
C ARG A 382 1.10 13.16 -5.67
N TYR A 383 0.18 14.02 -6.04
CA TYR A 383 0.13 14.68 -7.33
C TYR A 383 0.27 16.19 -7.17
N ASN A 384 1.30 16.76 -7.77
CA ASN A 384 1.57 18.19 -7.76
C ASN A 384 0.65 18.89 -8.77
N LEU A 385 -0.19 19.79 -8.28
CA LEU A 385 -1.19 20.49 -9.10
C LEU A 385 -0.52 21.52 -10.02
N PRO A 386 -0.79 21.49 -11.35
CA PRO A 386 -0.07 22.32 -12.33
C PRO A 386 -0.38 23.81 -12.25
N PHE A 387 -1.58 24.15 -11.76
CA PHE A 387 -2.12 25.52 -11.74
C PHE A 387 -1.66 26.20 -10.50
N LEU A 388 -0.92 26.07 -9.67
CA LEU A 388 -0.44 26.80 -8.49
C LEU A 388 1.10 26.71 -8.40
N ARG A 389 1.77 26.88 -9.52
CA ARG A 389 3.23 26.77 -9.65
C ARG A 389 3.79 25.48 -9.03
N ASN A 390 2.98 24.41 -8.98
CA ASN A 390 3.28 23.14 -8.31
C ASN A 390 3.57 23.28 -6.78
N TYR A 391 3.08 24.33 -6.15
CA TYR A 391 3.23 24.51 -4.70
C TYR A 391 2.26 23.65 -3.90
N ILE A 392 1.15 23.23 -4.52
CA ILE A 392 0.15 22.39 -3.86
C ILE A 392 0.21 20.99 -4.42
N SER A 393 0.19 20.02 -3.54
CA SER A 393 -0.01 18.63 -3.90
C SER A 393 -1.17 18.01 -3.12
N VAL A 394 -1.85 17.06 -3.76
CA VAL A 394 -2.91 16.26 -3.17
C VAL A 394 -2.55 14.79 -3.32
N GLY A 395 -2.95 13.99 -2.37
CA GLY A 395 -2.63 12.57 -2.43
C GLY A 395 -3.27 11.75 -1.34
N TYR A 396 -2.81 10.52 -1.23
CA TYR A 396 -3.18 9.64 -0.14
C TYR A 396 -1.95 8.97 0.46
N SER A 397 -2.06 8.55 1.71
CA SER A 397 -1.04 7.77 2.39
C SER A 397 -1.64 6.66 3.24
N ILE A 398 -0.84 5.66 3.50
CA ILE A 398 -1.09 4.64 4.52
C ILE A 398 -0.18 4.98 5.69
N TYR A 399 -0.77 5.05 6.85
CA TYR A 399 -0.10 5.21 8.12
C TYR A 399 -0.02 3.86 8.82
N ALA A 400 1.14 3.49 9.31
CA ALA A 400 1.40 2.17 9.87
C ALA A 400 2.33 2.23 11.11
N HIS A 401 2.28 1.16 11.91
CA HIS A 401 3.23 0.88 12.99
C HIS A 401 3.86 -0.48 12.73
N LEU A 402 5.16 -0.51 12.39
CA LEU A 402 5.91 -1.71 12.03
C LEU A 402 5.12 -2.62 11.07
N THR A 403 4.84 -2.11 9.89
CA THR A 403 4.11 -2.84 8.82
C THR A 403 2.62 -3.13 9.09
N LYS A 404 2.09 -2.84 10.27
CA LYS A 404 0.66 -2.97 10.57
C LYS A 404 -0.06 -1.68 10.20
N ALA A 405 -0.86 -1.70 9.14
CA ALA A 405 -1.64 -0.54 8.74
C ALA A 405 -2.56 -0.06 9.86
N TYR A 406 -2.35 1.17 10.28
CA TYR A 406 -3.15 1.87 11.29
C TYR A 406 -4.37 2.52 10.66
N GLY A 407 -4.17 3.25 9.57
CA GLY A 407 -5.22 3.90 8.82
C GLY A 407 -4.77 4.40 7.46
N THR A 408 -5.75 4.89 6.70
CA THR A 408 -5.54 5.50 5.39
C THR A 408 -5.93 6.96 5.43
N GLU A 409 -5.12 7.82 4.81
CA GLU A 409 -5.18 9.27 4.87
C GLU A 409 -5.35 9.89 3.50
N LEU A 410 -6.13 10.96 3.42
CA LEU A 410 -6.07 11.94 2.34
C LEU A 410 -5.16 13.08 2.76
N VAL A 411 -4.29 13.48 1.87
CA VAL A 411 -3.25 14.48 2.15
C VAL A 411 -3.38 15.65 1.19
N ILE A 412 -3.31 16.85 1.73
CA ILE A 412 -3.02 18.09 0.99
C ILE A 412 -1.74 18.69 1.55
N SER A 413 -0.83 19.14 0.69
CA SER A 413 0.42 19.77 1.14
C SER A 413 0.80 20.97 0.33
N PHE A 414 1.52 21.89 0.99
CA PHE A 414 2.04 23.12 0.44
C PHE A 414 3.55 23.09 0.49
N ASN A 415 4.20 23.20 -0.67
CA ASN A 415 5.65 23.19 -0.83
C ASN A 415 6.14 24.63 -1.07
N LEU A 416 6.67 25.28 -0.06
CA LEU A 416 7.15 26.64 -0.13
C LEU A 416 8.67 26.66 -0.31
N PRO A 417 9.19 27.11 -1.47
CA PRO A 417 10.63 27.18 -1.68
C PRO A 417 11.25 28.22 -0.74
N ILE A 418 12.33 27.86 -0.06
CA ILE A 418 13.15 28.76 0.78
C ILE A 418 14.27 29.35 -0.08
N THR A 419 14.83 28.52 -0.99
CA THR A 419 15.88 28.96 -1.91
C THR A 419 15.41 28.85 -3.35
N ASN A 420 15.75 29.84 -4.18
CA ASN A 420 15.39 29.89 -5.62
C ASN A 420 16.38 29.09 -6.47
N SER A 421 17.05 28.13 -6.19
CA SER A 421 18.15 27.37 -6.78
C SER A 421 19.48 27.63 -6.07
N LEU A 422 20.06 26.58 -5.57
CA LEU A 422 21.44 26.59 -5.06
C LEU A 422 22.42 26.20 -6.17
#